data_ec622dad067e0d71e6fa7ed0aed55db5
#
_entry.id   ec622dad067e0d71e6fa7ed0aed55db5
#
_cell.length_a   1.000
_cell.length_b   1.000
_cell.length_c   1.000
_cell.angle_alpha   90.00
_cell.angle_beta   90.00
_cell.angle_gamma   90.00
#
_symmetry.space_group_name_H-M   'P 1'
#
loop_
_entity.id
_entity.type
_entity.pdbx_description
1 polymer ?
#
loop_
_entity_poly.entity_id
_entity_poly.type
_entity_poly.pdbx_seq_one_letter_code
_entity_poly.pdbx_strand_id
1 'polypeptide(L)'
;ILANSGSTPYSALLRGYVASEFCFTIVDKENVPVGMFGVSKEGAIWLLASNDIYRIRFSFLRESRKVIDFLNQKYPTLWNYVDCRNELHIRWLKWCGFKFLRKTNYGVLQQPFYEFIKLCVTH
;
A
#
# COMPACT_ATOMS: atom_id res chain seq x y z
N ILE A 1 -4.89 5.16 3.85
CA ILE A 1 -4.62 6.13 2.79
C ILE A 1 -3.14 6.33 2.67
N LEU A 2 -2.62 6.20 1.48
CA LEU A 2 -1.23 6.47 1.22
C LEU A 2 -0.94 7.96 1.33
N ALA A 3 0.35 8.27 1.37
CA ALA A 3 0.85 9.62 1.52
C ALA A 3 0.09 10.58 0.64
N ASN A 4 -0.43 11.61 1.23
CA ASN A 4 -1.03 12.66 0.47
C ASN A 4 -0.11 13.87 0.49
N SER A 5 0.46 14.22 -0.57
CA SER A 5 1.26 15.43 -0.70
C SER A 5 0.36 16.65 -0.89
N GLY A 6 -0.66 16.78 -0.05
CA GLY A 6 -1.66 17.85 -0.13
C GLY A 6 -2.84 17.53 -1.01
N SER A 7 -2.98 16.29 -1.50
CA SER A 7 -4.09 15.91 -2.37
C SER A 7 -5.28 15.41 -1.59
N THR A 8 -6.48 15.50 -2.19
CA THR A 8 -7.69 14.90 -1.64
C THR A 8 -7.65 13.38 -1.81
N PRO A 9 -8.45 12.62 -1.04
CA PRO A 9 -8.53 11.17 -1.24
C PRO A 9 -8.89 10.78 -2.68
N TYR A 10 -9.78 11.53 -3.32
CA TYR A 10 -10.17 11.25 -4.70
C TYR A 10 -9.01 11.46 -5.67
N SER A 11 -8.28 12.56 -5.55
CA SER A 11 -7.16 12.83 -6.45
C SER A 11 -5.99 11.87 -6.20
N ALA A 12 -5.78 11.42 -4.96
CA ALA A 12 -4.79 10.40 -4.66
C ALA A 12 -5.14 9.07 -5.34
N LEU A 13 -6.42 8.67 -5.28
CA LEU A 13 -6.90 7.46 -5.94
C LEU A 13 -6.70 7.54 -7.44
N LEU A 14 -7.09 8.64 -8.05
CA LEU A 14 -6.98 8.83 -9.50
C LEU A 14 -5.52 8.79 -9.95
N ARG A 15 -4.63 9.47 -9.24
CA ARG A 15 -3.20 9.46 -9.56
C ARG A 15 -2.60 8.06 -9.43
N GLY A 16 -2.97 7.35 -8.37
CA GLY A 16 -2.52 5.98 -8.17
C GLY A 16 -2.94 5.09 -9.33
N TYR A 17 -4.19 5.18 -9.73
CA TYR A 17 -4.70 4.39 -10.85
C TYR A 17 -3.97 4.69 -12.15
N VAL A 18 -3.80 5.97 -12.49
CA VAL A 18 -3.16 6.39 -13.73
C VAL A 18 -1.68 6.01 -13.77
N ALA A 19 -0.99 6.13 -12.64
CA ALA A 19 0.45 5.85 -12.57
C ALA A 19 0.76 4.35 -12.37
N SER A 20 -0.24 3.53 -12.05
CA SER A 20 -0.02 2.13 -11.72
C SER A 20 0.10 1.25 -12.95
N GLU A 21 1.06 0.33 -12.90
CA GLU A 21 1.19 -0.73 -13.90
C GLU A 21 0.24 -1.88 -13.57
N PHE A 22 0.06 -2.20 -12.29
CA PHE A 22 -0.92 -3.15 -11.81
C PHE A 22 -1.78 -2.50 -10.73
N CYS A 23 -3.07 -2.74 -10.81
CA CYS A 23 -4.04 -2.21 -9.85
C CYS A 23 -5.07 -3.28 -9.53
N PHE A 24 -5.36 -3.46 -8.24
CA PHE A 24 -6.27 -4.49 -7.75
C PHE A 24 -7.37 -3.83 -6.92
N THR A 25 -8.60 -4.26 -7.14
CA THR A 25 -9.73 -3.86 -6.31
C THR A 25 -9.95 -4.93 -5.24
N ILE A 26 -10.10 -4.49 -4.00
CA ILE A 26 -10.39 -5.37 -2.87
C ILE A 26 -11.91 -5.35 -2.67
N VAL A 27 -12.53 -6.52 -2.70
CA VAL A 27 -13.98 -6.64 -2.52
C VAL A 27 -14.27 -7.53 -1.31
N ASP A 28 -15.42 -7.29 -0.69
CA ASP A 28 -15.88 -8.14 0.42
C ASP A 28 -16.62 -9.38 -0.14
N LYS A 29 -17.22 -10.17 0.77
CA LYS A 29 -17.92 -11.40 0.39
C LYS A 29 -19.12 -11.16 -0.51
N GLU A 30 -19.65 -9.95 -0.53
CA GLU A 30 -20.81 -9.56 -1.33
C GLU A 30 -20.38 -8.82 -2.60
N ASN A 31 -19.08 -8.85 -2.93
CA ASN A 31 -18.49 -8.16 -4.07
C ASN A 31 -18.58 -6.64 -3.99
N VAL A 32 -18.71 -6.09 -2.78
CA VAL A 32 -18.70 -4.64 -2.57
C VAL A 32 -17.25 -4.18 -2.45
N PRO A 33 -16.81 -3.18 -3.23
CA PRO A 33 -15.45 -2.68 -3.13
C PRO A 33 -15.19 -2.03 -1.77
N VAL A 34 -14.10 -2.43 -1.12
CA VAL A 34 -13.68 -1.87 0.17
C VAL A 34 -12.29 -1.26 0.12
N GLY A 35 -11.62 -1.38 -1.01
CA GLY A 35 -10.31 -0.77 -1.18
C GLY A 35 -9.69 -1.07 -2.52
N MET A 36 -8.55 -0.47 -2.76
CA MET A 36 -7.72 -0.70 -3.95
C MET A 36 -6.26 -0.65 -3.55
N PHE A 37 -5.44 -1.42 -4.24
CA PHE A 37 -3.99 -1.24 -4.13
C PHE A 37 -3.34 -1.50 -5.47
N GLY A 38 -2.13 -0.99 -5.62
CA GLY A 38 -1.43 -1.14 -6.88
C GLY A 38 0.05 -0.85 -6.75
N VAL A 39 0.73 -0.92 -7.87
CA VAL A 39 2.16 -0.70 -7.96
C VAL A 39 2.49 0.06 -9.22
N SER A 40 3.38 1.06 -9.10
CA SER A 40 3.87 1.82 -10.25
C SER A 40 4.98 1.05 -10.96
N LYS A 41 5.42 1.56 -12.12
CA LYS A 41 6.51 0.96 -12.89
C LYS A 41 7.82 0.92 -12.10
N GLU A 42 8.00 1.87 -11.16
CA GLU A 42 9.21 1.95 -10.34
C GLU A 42 9.14 1.06 -9.09
N GLY A 43 8.04 0.33 -8.90
CA GLY A 43 7.85 -0.51 -7.73
C GLY A 43 7.27 0.21 -6.51
N ALA A 44 6.73 1.41 -6.69
CA ALA A 44 6.08 2.11 -5.60
C ALA A 44 4.70 1.51 -5.35
N ILE A 45 4.50 0.91 -4.18
CA ILE A 45 3.26 0.24 -3.82
C ILE A 45 2.36 1.19 -3.04
N TRP A 46 1.05 1.10 -3.27
CA TRP A 46 0.09 1.96 -2.59
C TRP A 46 -1.18 1.19 -2.24
N LEU A 47 -1.86 1.66 -1.21
CA LEU A 47 -3.12 1.09 -0.74
C LEU A 47 -4.07 2.23 -0.37
N LEU A 48 -5.33 2.10 -0.77
CA LEU A 48 -6.40 2.99 -0.36
C LEU A 48 -7.57 2.11 0.06
N ALA A 49 -8.03 2.25 1.30
CA ALA A 49 -9.06 1.37 1.82
C ALA A 49 -10.06 2.16 2.68
N SER A 50 -11.32 1.73 2.63
CA SER A 50 -12.34 2.22 3.55
C SER A 50 -12.28 1.44 4.87
N ASN A 51 -12.99 1.94 5.89
CA ASN A 51 -13.06 1.25 7.18
C ASN A 51 -13.71 -0.14 7.07
N ASP A 52 -14.46 -0.39 6.01
CA ASP A 52 -15.11 -1.69 5.79
C ASP A 52 -14.12 -2.82 5.57
N ILE A 53 -12.86 -2.50 5.27
CA ILE A 53 -11.83 -3.52 5.11
C ILE A 53 -11.62 -4.33 6.40
N TYR A 54 -11.95 -3.76 7.56
CA TYR A 54 -11.84 -4.47 8.83
C TYR A 54 -12.73 -5.72 8.88
N ARG A 55 -13.86 -5.73 8.16
CA ARG A 55 -14.76 -6.87 8.13
C ARG A 55 -14.16 -8.09 7.45
N ILE A 56 -13.21 -7.86 6.56
CA ILE A 56 -12.54 -8.93 5.82
C ILE A 56 -11.05 -9.00 6.14
N ARG A 57 -10.64 -8.47 7.30
CA ARG A 57 -9.22 -8.28 7.61
C ARG A 57 -8.37 -9.54 7.50
N PHE A 58 -8.89 -10.68 7.94
CA PHE A 58 -8.12 -11.93 7.89
C PHE A 58 -7.92 -12.43 6.46
N SER A 59 -8.99 -12.41 5.66
CA SER A 59 -8.91 -12.78 4.25
C SER A 59 -8.00 -11.82 3.49
N PHE A 60 -8.14 -10.52 3.77
CA PHE A 60 -7.30 -9.50 3.16
C PHE A 60 -5.83 -9.73 3.45
N LEU A 61 -5.47 -9.98 4.71
CA LEU A 61 -4.08 -10.22 5.10
C LEU A 61 -3.52 -11.46 4.40
N ARG A 62 -4.29 -12.55 4.38
CA ARG A 62 -3.85 -13.79 3.76
C ARG A 62 -3.62 -13.64 2.26
N GLU A 63 -4.58 -13.03 1.56
CA GLU A 63 -4.51 -12.89 0.11
C GLU A 63 -3.48 -11.82 -0.30
N SER A 64 -3.37 -10.73 0.48
CA SER A 64 -2.42 -9.69 0.15
C SER A 64 -0.98 -10.17 0.20
N ARG A 65 -0.64 -11.06 1.13
CA ARG A 65 0.71 -11.63 1.21
C ARG A 65 1.07 -12.35 -0.10
N LYS A 66 0.14 -13.11 -0.65
CA LYS A 66 0.34 -13.81 -1.92
C LYS A 66 0.56 -12.84 -3.07
N VAL A 67 -0.24 -11.79 -3.13
CA VAL A 67 -0.13 -10.79 -4.20
C VAL A 67 1.17 -10.00 -4.07
N ILE A 68 1.55 -9.62 -2.85
CA ILE A 68 2.81 -8.90 -2.63
C ILE A 68 4.00 -9.76 -3.05
N ASP A 69 3.99 -11.05 -2.72
CA ASP A 69 5.07 -11.95 -3.14
C ASP A 69 5.15 -12.06 -4.65
N PHE A 70 4.01 -12.15 -5.32
CA PHE A 70 3.93 -12.14 -6.77
C PHE A 70 4.51 -10.84 -7.35
N LEU A 71 4.10 -9.70 -6.82
CA LEU A 71 4.59 -8.40 -7.27
C LEU A 71 6.08 -8.24 -7.02
N ASN A 72 6.58 -8.77 -5.91
CA ASN A 72 8.00 -8.66 -5.57
C ASN A 72 8.89 -9.45 -6.53
N GLN A 73 8.35 -10.48 -7.19
CA GLN A 73 9.08 -11.18 -8.26
C GLN A 73 9.20 -10.33 -9.51
N LYS A 74 8.19 -9.53 -9.81
CA LYS A 74 8.22 -8.62 -10.96
C LYS A 74 8.99 -7.34 -10.69
N TYR A 75 8.90 -6.86 -9.46
CA TYR A 75 9.56 -5.64 -8.99
C TYR A 75 10.48 -6.03 -7.84
N PRO A 76 11.76 -6.25 -8.11
CA PRO A 76 12.69 -6.73 -7.07
C PRO A 76 12.74 -5.84 -5.84
N THR A 77 12.40 -4.57 -5.99
CA THR A 77 12.28 -3.63 -4.89
C THR A 77 10.88 -3.01 -4.89
N LEU A 78 10.09 -3.34 -3.87
CA LEU A 78 8.82 -2.66 -3.59
C LEU A 78 9.07 -1.65 -2.49
N TRP A 79 8.54 -0.44 -2.62
CA TRP A 79 8.86 0.65 -1.70
C TRP A 79 7.77 1.70 -1.70
N ASN A 80 7.75 2.55 -0.71
CA ASN A 80 7.02 3.82 -0.67
C ASN A 80 7.18 4.43 0.74
N TYR A 81 6.33 5.39 1.03
CA TYR A 81 6.25 6.06 2.31
C TYR A 81 4.85 5.87 2.89
N VAL A 82 4.75 5.74 4.20
CA VAL A 82 3.47 5.62 4.90
C VAL A 82 3.44 6.61 6.07
N ASP A 83 2.31 7.30 6.22
CA ASP A 83 2.11 8.21 7.35
C ASP A 83 2.26 7.44 8.65
N CYS A 84 3.07 7.96 9.58
CA CYS A 84 3.33 7.32 10.88
C CYS A 84 2.05 7.12 11.70
N ARG A 85 0.99 7.87 11.41
CA ARG A 85 -0.30 7.75 12.10
C ARG A 85 -1.20 6.67 11.52
N ASN A 86 -0.83 6.12 10.37
CA ASN A 86 -1.67 5.16 9.66
C ASN A 86 -1.39 3.74 10.15
N GLU A 87 -1.95 3.38 11.30
CA GLU A 87 -1.70 2.09 11.94
C GLU A 87 -2.12 0.90 11.10
N LEU A 88 -3.23 1.01 10.38
CA LEU A 88 -3.72 -0.07 9.52
C LEU A 88 -2.70 -0.42 8.44
N HIS A 89 -2.22 0.59 7.73
CA HIS A 89 -1.23 0.39 6.68
C HIS A 89 0.09 -0.15 7.23
N ILE A 90 0.53 0.38 8.38
CA ILE A 90 1.76 -0.08 9.01
C ILE A 90 1.67 -1.56 9.38
N ARG A 91 0.56 -2.00 9.95
CA ARG A 91 0.34 -3.41 10.29
C ARG A 91 0.31 -4.28 9.04
N TRP A 92 -0.35 -3.82 7.99
CA TRP A 92 -0.41 -4.54 6.74
C TRP A 92 0.98 -4.71 6.12
N LEU A 93 1.76 -3.64 6.09
CA LEU A 93 3.11 -3.67 5.56
C LEU A 93 4.01 -4.62 6.34
N LYS A 94 3.93 -4.59 7.67
CA LYS A 94 4.69 -5.52 8.52
C LYS A 94 4.29 -6.96 8.26
N TRP A 95 3.00 -7.22 8.12
CA TRP A 95 2.49 -8.57 7.83
C TRP A 95 3.01 -9.08 6.49
N CYS A 96 3.09 -8.21 5.49
CA CYS A 96 3.58 -8.57 4.16
C CYS A 96 5.10 -8.67 4.09
N GLY A 97 5.81 -8.38 5.16
CA GLY A 97 7.25 -8.55 5.22
C GLY A 97 8.06 -7.33 4.82
N PHE A 98 7.46 -6.17 4.77
CA PHE A 98 8.18 -4.93 4.51
C PHE A 98 9.03 -4.52 5.70
N LYS A 99 10.18 -3.90 5.41
CA LYS A 99 11.06 -3.33 6.43
C LYS A 99 10.92 -1.82 6.42
N PHE A 100 10.94 -1.23 7.61
CA PHE A 100 10.89 0.22 7.77
C PHE A 100 12.31 0.73 7.94
N LEU A 101 12.73 1.62 7.04
CA LEU A 101 14.11 2.08 6.97
C LEU A 101 14.35 3.29 7.85
N ARG A 102 13.47 4.30 7.76
CA ARG A 102 13.64 5.54 8.50
C ARG A 102 12.34 6.31 8.56
N LYS A 103 12.28 7.21 9.54
CA LYS A 103 11.22 8.18 9.68
C LYS A 103 11.68 9.49 9.06
N THR A 104 10.86 10.11 8.22
CA THR A 104 11.20 11.35 7.54
C THR A 104 9.98 12.24 7.43
N ASN A 105 10.20 13.54 7.29
CA ASN A 105 9.09 14.46 7.01
C ASN A 105 8.82 14.47 5.52
N TYR A 106 7.54 14.41 5.16
CA TYR A 106 7.14 14.27 3.77
C TYR A 106 5.84 15.01 3.52
N GLY A 107 5.67 15.47 2.28
CA GLY A 107 4.45 16.14 1.83
C GLY A 107 4.43 17.62 2.16
N VAL A 108 3.34 18.28 1.77
CA VAL A 108 3.17 19.73 1.91
C VAL A 108 3.24 20.17 3.37
N LEU A 109 2.68 19.38 4.27
CA LEU A 109 2.61 19.71 5.69
C LEU A 109 3.81 19.21 6.50
N GLN A 110 4.81 18.61 5.84
CA GLN A 110 5.99 18.04 6.50
C GLN A 110 5.64 17.12 7.65
N GLN A 111 4.65 16.25 7.44
CA GLN A 111 4.23 15.27 8.43
C GLN A 111 5.20 14.09 8.48
N PRO A 112 5.33 13.41 9.65
CA PRO A 112 6.25 12.28 9.75
C PRO A 112 5.72 11.06 8.99
N PHE A 113 6.59 10.47 8.17
CA PHE A 113 6.32 9.25 7.41
C PHE A 113 7.44 8.24 7.63
N TYR A 114 7.09 6.96 7.53
CA TYR A 114 8.08 5.89 7.45
C TYR A 114 8.36 5.57 6.00
N GLU A 115 9.64 5.47 5.67
CA GLU A 115 10.07 4.87 4.40
C GLU A 115 10.12 3.36 4.60
N PHE A 116 9.50 2.60 3.68
CA PHE A 116 9.47 1.15 3.78
C PHE A 116 9.91 0.50 2.48
N ILE A 117 10.41 -0.72 2.58
CA ILE A 117 10.96 -1.44 1.44
C ILE A 117 10.78 -2.95 1.63
N LYS A 118 10.61 -3.65 0.52
CA LYS A 118 10.67 -5.11 0.49
C LYS A 118 11.49 -5.53 -0.71
N LEU A 119 12.57 -6.23 -0.46
CA LEU A 119 13.43 -6.78 -1.50
C LEU A 119 13.01 -8.20 -1.83
N CYS A 120 13.08 -8.56 -3.10
CA CYS A 120 12.85 -9.93 -3.52
C CYS A 120 14.02 -10.78 -3.06
N VAL A 121 13.72 -11.85 -2.31
CA VAL A 121 14.75 -12.80 -1.87
C VAL A 121 14.74 -13.96 -2.84
N THR A 122 15.84 -14.14 -3.55
CA THR A 122 16.02 -15.30 -4.42
C THR A 122 16.78 -16.39 -3.65
N HIS A 123 16.21 -17.56 -3.67
CA HIS A 123 16.82 -18.73 -3.04
C HIS A 123 17.52 -19.60 -4.07
#